data_674912e71386471a8a817c4d4470e59f
#
_entry.id   674912e71386471a8a817c4d4470e59f
#
_cell.length_a   1.000
_cell.length_b   1.000
_cell.length_c   1.000
_cell.angle_alpha   90.00
_cell.angle_beta   90.00
_cell.angle_gamma   90.00
#
_symmetry.space_group_name_H-M   'P 1'
#
loop_
_entity.id
_entity.type
_entity.pdbx_description
1 polymer ?
#
loop_
_entity_poly.entity_id
_entity_poly.type
_entity_poly.pdbx_seq_one_letter_code
_entity_poly.pdbx_strand_id
1 'polypeptide(L)'
;AFIILLALVVAAPVPAFLQKWTVKFSAWRRLTLRPSTLLQSLLLGVVFQGLSIIVFAVLGTALGLELSIASWAVVVGLVSVVLLLPVTIAGVGLRDGSLVGLIALLGQSQSAALALSLTLLALNILGAAVGLLADLAGNDQDA
;
A
#
# COMPACT_ATOMS: atom_id res chain seq x y z
N ALA A 1 1.77 -17.89 14.59
CA ALA A 1 2.94 -16.99 14.45
C ALA A 1 2.55 -15.59 14.01
N PHE A 2 1.65 -15.41 12.99
CA PHE A 2 1.27 -14.12 12.44
C PHE A 2 0.47 -13.25 13.42
N ILE A 3 -0.46 -13.85 14.17
CA ILE A 3 -1.29 -13.15 15.18
C ILE A 3 -0.41 -12.64 16.33
N ILE A 4 0.63 -13.38 16.70
CA ILE A 4 1.58 -12.98 17.76
C ILE A 4 2.42 -11.79 17.29
N LEU A 5 2.88 -11.79 16.03
CA LEU A 5 3.63 -10.67 15.45
C LEU A 5 2.77 -9.40 15.36
N LEU A 6 1.52 -9.53 14.95
CA LEU A 6 0.56 -8.42 14.91
C LEU A 6 0.26 -7.88 16.31
N ALA A 7 0.10 -8.76 17.31
CA ALA A 7 -0.10 -8.37 18.70
C ALA A 7 1.13 -7.68 19.29
N LEU A 8 2.34 -8.08 18.90
CA LEU A 8 3.60 -7.50 19.36
C LEU A 8 3.82 -6.10 18.75
N VAL A 9 3.40 -5.88 17.50
CA VAL A 9 3.43 -4.57 16.83
C VAL A 9 2.40 -3.62 17.47
N VAL A 10 1.24 -4.12 17.87
CA VAL A 10 0.19 -3.33 18.54
C VAL A 10 0.54 -3.05 20.01
N ALA A 11 1.29 -3.95 20.68
CA ALA A 11 1.70 -3.83 22.08
C ALA A 11 3.02 -3.08 22.29
N ALA A 12 3.75 -2.74 21.21
CA ALA A 12 4.98 -1.95 21.32
C ALA A 12 4.68 -0.60 21.97
N PRO A 13 5.48 -0.14 22.94
CA PRO A 13 5.27 1.15 23.58
C PRO A 13 5.33 2.23 22.51
N VAL A 14 4.20 2.91 22.32
CA VAL A 14 4.04 4.00 21.35
C VAL A 14 5.13 5.04 21.63
N PRO A 15 6.10 5.26 20.72
CA PRO A 15 7.16 6.23 20.96
C PRO A 15 6.56 7.61 21.21
N ALA A 16 7.18 8.42 22.05
CA ALA A 16 6.68 9.73 22.50
C ALA A 16 6.31 10.69 21.34
N PHE A 17 6.84 10.44 20.16
CA PHE A 17 6.48 11.12 18.90
C PHE A 17 5.01 10.86 18.52
N LEU A 18 4.49 9.66 18.73
CA LEU A 18 3.09 9.30 18.41
C LEU A 18 2.10 9.79 19.46
N GLN A 19 2.54 10.13 20.68
CA GLN A 19 1.68 10.72 21.71
C GLN A 19 1.14 12.10 21.29
N LYS A 20 1.87 12.89 20.52
CA LYS A 20 1.37 14.15 19.94
C LYS A 20 0.25 13.93 18.90
N TRP A 21 0.16 12.74 18.29
CA TRP A 21 -0.88 12.40 17.34
C TRP A 21 -2.17 11.92 18.02
N THR A 22 -2.08 11.34 19.22
CA THR A 22 -3.27 10.84 19.94
C THR A 22 -4.21 11.97 20.36
N VAL A 23 -3.69 13.18 20.63
CA VAL A 23 -4.50 14.37 20.97
C VAL A 23 -5.29 14.85 19.74
N LYS A 24 -4.77 14.73 18.53
CA LYS A 24 -5.49 15.02 17.29
C LYS A 24 -6.57 13.97 16.98
N PHE A 25 -6.38 12.73 17.40
CA PHE A 25 -7.32 11.62 17.17
C PHE A 25 -8.66 11.79 17.90
N SER A 26 -8.69 12.49 19.02
CA SER A 26 -9.95 12.75 19.76
C SER A 26 -10.91 13.67 19.00
N ALA A 27 -10.39 14.57 18.17
CA ALA A 27 -11.20 15.43 17.30
C ALA A 27 -11.75 14.64 16.09
N TRP A 28 -10.98 13.69 15.57
CA TRP A 28 -11.38 12.82 14.46
C TRP A 28 -12.49 11.83 14.85
N ARG A 29 -12.50 11.38 16.11
CA ARG A 29 -13.52 10.45 16.62
C ARG A 29 -14.95 11.01 16.56
N ARG A 30 -15.13 12.33 16.53
CA ARG A 30 -16.45 12.97 16.39
C ARG A 30 -16.93 13.08 14.94
N LEU A 31 -16.03 13.04 13.95
CA LEU A 31 -16.34 13.21 12.54
C LEU A 31 -16.65 11.90 11.80
N THR A 32 -16.22 10.76 12.31
CA THR A 32 -16.18 9.49 11.56
C THR A 32 -17.25 8.46 11.95
N LEU A 33 -18.18 8.77 12.83
CA LEU A 33 -19.10 7.75 13.37
C LEU A 33 -20.46 7.67 12.66
N ARG A 34 -20.58 8.14 11.43
CA ARG A 34 -21.73 7.77 10.61
C ARG A 34 -21.48 6.38 10.04
N PRO A 35 -22.32 5.37 10.36
CA PRO A 35 -22.11 4.00 9.90
C PRO A 35 -22.09 3.88 8.36
N SER A 36 -22.83 4.75 7.66
CA SER A 36 -22.79 4.85 6.19
C SER A 36 -21.43 5.26 5.66
N THR A 37 -20.75 6.23 6.28
CA THR A 37 -19.42 6.68 5.85
C THR A 37 -18.37 5.60 6.08
N LEU A 38 -18.46 4.89 7.20
CA LEU A 38 -17.56 3.76 7.48
C LEU A 38 -17.75 2.63 6.46
N LEU A 39 -19.01 2.29 6.15
CA LEU A 39 -19.30 1.26 5.16
C LEU A 39 -18.79 1.65 3.76
N GLN A 40 -19.02 2.90 3.34
CA GLN A 40 -18.52 3.42 2.07
C GLN A 40 -16.99 3.38 1.99
N SER A 41 -16.30 3.81 3.05
CA SER A 41 -14.84 3.77 3.11
C SER A 41 -14.30 2.34 3.08
N LEU A 42 -14.97 1.41 3.76
CA LEU A 42 -14.61 -0.01 3.74
C LEU A 42 -14.78 -0.61 2.35
N LEU A 43 -15.93 -0.36 1.71
CA LEU A 43 -16.20 -0.85 0.35
C LEU A 43 -15.18 -0.30 -0.64
N LEU A 44 -14.89 1.00 -0.57
CA LEU A 44 -13.88 1.63 -1.43
C LEU A 44 -12.50 1.02 -1.20
N GLY A 45 -12.12 0.76 0.06
CA GLY A 45 -10.87 0.09 0.41
C GLY A 45 -10.78 -1.33 -0.16
N VAL A 46 -11.87 -2.11 -0.09
CA VAL A 46 -11.93 -3.46 -0.67
C VAL A 46 -11.79 -3.40 -2.19
N VAL A 47 -12.48 -2.49 -2.85
CA VAL A 47 -12.38 -2.30 -4.32
C VAL A 47 -10.95 -1.91 -4.71
N PHE A 48 -10.35 -0.95 -4.00
CA PHE A 48 -8.98 -0.54 -4.24
C PHE A 48 -7.98 -1.68 -4.05
N GLN A 49 -8.14 -2.47 -3.00
CA GLN A 49 -7.28 -3.63 -2.74
C GLN A 49 -7.45 -4.71 -3.82
N GLY A 50 -8.68 -4.96 -4.26
CA GLY A 50 -8.97 -5.89 -5.36
C GLY A 50 -8.32 -5.47 -6.68
N LEU A 51 -8.44 -4.18 -7.05
CA LEU A 51 -7.78 -3.63 -8.22
C LEU A 51 -6.25 -3.74 -8.11
N SER A 52 -5.69 -3.47 -6.96
CA SER A 52 -4.25 -3.62 -6.71
C SER A 52 -3.79 -5.05 -6.95
N ILE A 53 -4.50 -6.05 -6.43
CA ILE A 53 -4.18 -7.47 -6.64
C ILE A 53 -4.21 -7.81 -8.13
N ILE A 54 -5.20 -7.33 -8.89
CA ILE A 54 -5.31 -7.56 -10.33
C ILE A 54 -4.12 -6.93 -11.06
N VAL A 55 -3.75 -5.69 -10.77
CA VAL A 55 -2.61 -5.02 -11.39
C VAL A 55 -1.31 -5.79 -11.13
N PHE A 56 -1.07 -6.21 -9.89
CA PHE A 56 0.12 -7.00 -9.55
C PHE A 56 0.12 -8.34 -10.25
N ALA A 57 -1.02 -9.03 -10.36
CA ALA A 57 -1.14 -10.31 -11.04
C ALA A 57 -0.87 -10.17 -12.56
N VAL A 58 -1.47 -9.18 -13.21
CA VAL A 58 -1.28 -8.93 -14.65
C VAL A 58 0.16 -8.57 -14.96
N LEU A 59 0.76 -7.64 -14.23
CA LEU A 59 2.16 -7.26 -14.43
C LEU A 59 3.11 -8.39 -14.07
N GLY A 60 2.83 -9.14 -13.02
CA GLY A 60 3.63 -10.26 -12.59
C GLY A 60 3.63 -11.39 -13.64
N THR A 61 2.48 -11.75 -14.17
CA THR A 61 2.38 -12.77 -15.21
C THR A 61 3.06 -12.32 -16.51
N ALA A 62 2.96 -11.04 -16.86
CA ALA A 62 3.68 -10.47 -18.02
C ALA A 62 5.22 -10.53 -17.86
N LEU A 63 5.71 -10.55 -16.63
CA LEU A 63 7.13 -10.67 -16.29
C LEU A 63 7.56 -12.12 -15.99
N GLY A 64 6.69 -13.11 -16.25
CA GLY A 64 6.98 -14.53 -16.07
C GLY A 64 6.87 -15.03 -14.61
N LEU A 65 6.17 -14.32 -13.74
CA LEU A 65 5.86 -14.78 -12.40
C LEU A 65 4.58 -15.62 -12.41
N GLU A 66 4.71 -16.90 -12.07
CA GLU A 66 3.60 -17.86 -12.05
C GLU A 66 3.06 -18.00 -10.62
N LEU A 67 2.29 -17.03 -10.19
CA LEU A 67 1.62 -17.03 -8.88
C LEU A 67 0.10 -17.09 -9.04
N SER A 68 -0.54 -17.84 -8.15
CA SER A 68 -2.00 -17.87 -8.09
C SER A 68 -2.54 -16.51 -7.59
N ILE A 69 -3.80 -16.21 -7.91
CA ILE A 69 -4.49 -15.02 -7.41
C ILE A 69 -4.48 -14.94 -5.88
N ALA A 70 -4.59 -16.09 -5.20
CA ALA A 70 -4.52 -16.16 -3.75
C ALA A 70 -3.12 -15.77 -3.22
N SER A 71 -2.06 -16.23 -3.90
CA SER A 71 -0.68 -15.84 -3.57
C SER A 71 -0.46 -14.34 -3.77
N TRP A 72 -0.98 -13.76 -4.86
CA TRP A 72 -0.94 -12.32 -5.10
C TRP A 72 -1.69 -11.54 -4.01
N ALA A 73 -2.85 -12.01 -3.57
CA ALA A 73 -3.60 -11.37 -2.48
C ALA A 73 -2.78 -11.35 -1.16
N VAL A 74 -2.07 -12.44 -0.87
CA VAL A 74 -1.19 -12.51 0.31
C VAL A 74 0.00 -11.56 0.16
N VAL A 75 0.68 -11.54 -0.99
CA VAL A 75 1.83 -10.66 -1.25
C VAL A 75 1.42 -9.20 -1.14
N VAL A 76 0.36 -8.79 -1.84
CA VAL A 76 -0.12 -7.40 -1.84
C VAL A 76 -0.60 -7.00 -0.44
N GLY A 77 -1.31 -7.88 0.27
CA GLY A 77 -1.75 -7.64 1.64
C GLY A 77 -0.59 -7.45 2.61
N LEU A 78 0.44 -8.31 2.56
CA LEU A 78 1.63 -8.18 3.41
C LEU A 78 2.44 -6.92 3.09
N VAL A 79 2.64 -6.61 1.81
CA VAL A 79 3.30 -5.35 1.39
C VAL A 79 2.53 -4.14 1.92
N SER A 80 1.20 -4.15 1.84
CA SER A 80 0.35 -3.07 2.37
C SER A 80 0.52 -2.89 3.88
N VAL A 81 0.62 -3.99 4.64
CA VAL A 81 0.87 -3.95 6.09
C VAL A 81 2.27 -3.38 6.39
N VAL A 82 3.28 -3.79 5.62
CA VAL A 82 4.66 -3.28 5.78
C VAL A 82 4.71 -1.77 5.54
N LEU A 83 3.93 -1.26 4.57
CA LEU A 83 3.84 0.17 4.26
C LEU A 83 3.16 1.01 5.35
N LEU A 84 2.42 0.40 6.28
CA LEU A 84 1.88 1.11 7.46
C LEU A 84 2.97 1.49 8.47
N LEU A 85 4.15 0.86 8.39
CA LEU A 85 5.27 1.21 9.27
C LEU A 85 5.90 2.54 8.80
N PRO A 86 5.96 3.58 9.63
CA PRO A 86 6.48 4.90 9.26
C PRO A 86 8.03 4.91 9.24
N VAL A 87 8.64 3.92 8.60
CA VAL A 87 10.10 3.70 8.59
C VAL A 87 10.74 4.21 7.30
N THR A 88 9.94 4.58 6.29
CA THR A 88 10.47 4.98 4.97
C THR A 88 9.94 6.31 4.50
N ILE A 89 10.79 7.04 3.78
CA ILE A 89 10.40 8.24 3.05
C ILE A 89 9.71 7.78 1.76
N ALA A 90 8.42 8.02 1.64
CA ALA A 90 7.57 7.68 0.48
C ALA A 90 7.46 6.18 0.13
N GLY A 91 7.79 5.27 1.05
CA GLY A 91 7.65 3.82 0.82
C GLY A 91 8.66 3.21 -0.15
N VAL A 92 9.55 4.02 -0.74
CA VAL A 92 10.59 3.54 -1.64
C VAL A 92 11.63 2.75 -0.85
N GLY A 93 12.00 1.58 -1.35
CA GLY A 93 12.97 0.67 -0.73
C GLY A 93 12.31 -0.41 0.15
N LEU A 94 11.48 -0.07 1.13
CA LEU A 94 10.81 -1.08 1.97
C LEU A 94 9.74 -1.85 1.20
N ARG A 95 8.95 -1.16 0.37
CA ARG A 95 8.00 -1.78 -0.55
C ARG A 95 8.71 -2.73 -1.51
N ASP A 96 9.77 -2.24 -2.14
CA ASP A 96 10.51 -2.99 -3.16
C ASP A 96 11.23 -4.18 -2.55
N GLY A 97 11.91 -3.98 -1.42
CA GLY A 97 12.58 -5.04 -0.67
C GLY A 97 11.61 -6.10 -0.14
N SER A 98 10.45 -5.69 0.40
CA SER A 98 9.43 -6.64 0.88
C SER A 98 8.78 -7.42 -0.26
N LEU A 99 8.50 -6.76 -1.38
CA LEU A 99 7.96 -7.42 -2.57
C LEU A 99 8.91 -8.48 -3.11
N VAL A 100 10.19 -8.12 -3.33
CA VAL A 100 11.22 -9.05 -3.81
C VAL A 100 11.43 -10.20 -2.84
N GLY A 101 11.51 -9.90 -1.54
CA GLY A 101 11.67 -10.92 -0.49
C GLY A 101 10.50 -11.90 -0.44
N LEU A 102 9.26 -11.42 -0.51
CA LEU A 102 8.08 -12.29 -0.48
C LEU A 102 7.97 -13.16 -1.73
N ILE A 103 8.26 -12.61 -2.91
CA ILE A 103 8.22 -13.36 -4.17
C ILE A 103 9.34 -14.41 -4.20
N ALA A 104 10.52 -14.10 -3.67
CA ALA A 104 11.61 -15.06 -3.51
C ALA A 104 11.24 -16.21 -2.54
N LEU A 105 10.55 -15.92 -1.43
CA LEU A 105 10.06 -16.94 -0.50
C LEU A 105 9.03 -17.88 -1.14
N LEU A 106 8.32 -17.43 -2.16
CA LEU A 106 7.39 -18.24 -2.96
C LEU A 106 8.10 -19.01 -4.08
N GLY A 107 9.44 -19.03 -4.11
CA GLY A 107 10.24 -19.79 -5.06
C GLY A 107 10.30 -19.18 -6.47
N GLN A 108 9.89 -17.92 -6.62
CA GLN A 108 9.90 -17.22 -7.90
C GLN A 108 11.20 -16.44 -8.13
N SER A 109 11.44 -16.05 -9.39
CA SER A 109 12.64 -15.33 -9.82
C SER A 109 12.75 -13.95 -9.15
N GLN A 110 13.87 -13.70 -8.48
CA GLN A 110 14.16 -12.39 -7.88
C GLN A 110 14.33 -11.30 -8.95
N SER A 111 14.86 -11.62 -10.11
CA SER A 111 15.02 -10.68 -11.21
C SER A 111 13.66 -10.22 -11.77
N ALA A 112 12.70 -11.14 -11.91
CA ALA A 112 11.33 -10.81 -12.30
C ALA A 112 10.62 -9.97 -11.22
N ALA A 113 10.85 -10.27 -9.94
CA ALA A 113 10.32 -9.48 -8.83
C ALA A 113 10.88 -8.05 -8.80
N LEU A 114 12.17 -7.88 -9.08
CA LEU A 114 12.79 -6.56 -9.22
C LEU A 114 12.23 -5.80 -10.43
N ALA A 115 12.06 -6.47 -11.57
CA ALA A 115 11.46 -5.87 -12.76
C ALA A 115 10.03 -5.40 -12.47
N LEU A 116 9.23 -6.20 -11.73
CA LEU A 116 7.89 -5.83 -11.29
C LEU A 116 7.92 -4.59 -10.40
N SER A 117 8.83 -4.54 -9.43
CA SER A 117 8.98 -3.41 -8.52
C SER A 117 9.30 -2.13 -9.27
N LEU A 118 10.27 -2.17 -10.20
CA LEU A 118 10.65 -1.02 -11.03
C LEU A 118 9.51 -0.57 -11.97
N THR A 119 8.76 -1.51 -12.53
CA THR A 119 7.58 -1.22 -13.36
C THR A 119 6.51 -0.49 -12.56
N LEU A 120 6.23 -0.96 -11.35
CA LEU A 120 5.29 -0.31 -10.44
C LEU A 120 5.77 1.08 -10.02
N LEU A 121 7.07 1.27 -9.78
CA LEU A 121 7.65 2.58 -9.49
C LEU A 121 7.46 3.54 -10.68
N ALA A 122 7.76 3.09 -11.90
CA ALA A 122 7.57 3.88 -13.11
C ALA A 122 6.10 4.29 -13.30
N LEU A 123 5.16 3.37 -13.09
CA LEU A 123 3.72 3.65 -13.16
C LEU A 123 3.29 4.68 -12.10
N ASN A 124 3.83 4.62 -10.88
CA ASN A 124 3.54 5.61 -9.85
C ASN A 124 4.07 7.01 -10.24
N ILE A 125 5.28 7.10 -10.78
CA ILE A 125 5.87 8.36 -11.25
C ILE A 125 5.04 8.94 -12.39
N LEU A 126 4.65 8.12 -13.37
CA LEU A 126 3.78 8.54 -14.47
C LEU A 126 2.41 9.01 -13.97
N GLY A 127 1.81 8.28 -13.04
CA GLY A 127 0.54 8.67 -12.42
C GLY A 127 0.64 10.00 -11.67
N ALA A 128 1.72 10.22 -10.92
CA ALA A 128 1.97 11.48 -10.23
C ALA A 128 2.17 12.64 -11.22
N ALA A 129 2.89 12.42 -12.33
CA ALA A 129 3.09 13.41 -13.37
C ALA A 129 1.76 13.81 -14.04
N VAL A 130 0.91 12.83 -14.37
CA VAL A 130 -0.41 13.08 -14.94
C VAL A 130 -1.29 13.83 -13.95
N GLY A 131 -1.28 13.46 -12.67
CA GLY A 131 -2.02 14.16 -11.62
C GLY A 131 -1.58 15.62 -11.48
N LEU A 132 -0.28 15.89 -11.51
CA LEU A 132 0.27 17.24 -11.46
C LEU A 132 -0.15 18.06 -12.68
N LEU A 133 -0.11 17.50 -13.88
CA LEU A 133 -0.54 18.18 -15.10
C LEU A 133 -2.04 18.52 -15.08
N ALA A 134 -2.85 17.61 -14.55
CA ALA A 134 -4.29 17.84 -14.41
C ALA A 134 -4.59 18.97 -13.40
N ASP A 135 -3.85 19.02 -12.29
CA ASP A 135 -4.00 20.08 -11.29
C ASP A 135 -3.59 21.45 -11.84
N LEU A 136 -2.48 21.52 -12.56
CA LEU A 136 -2.03 22.76 -13.22
C LEU A 136 -3.04 23.25 -14.26
N ALA A 137 -3.61 22.34 -15.07
CA ALA A 137 -4.62 22.70 -16.07
C ALA A 137 -5.97 23.12 -15.45
N GLY A 138 -6.31 22.61 -14.26
CA GLY A 138 -7.53 22.97 -13.52
C GLY A 138 -7.44 24.36 -12.88
N ASN A 139 -6.26 24.75 -12.41
CA ASN A 139 -6.06 26.03 -11.71
C ASN A 139 -6.13 27.26 -12.61
N ASP A 140 -5.97 27.10 -13.94
CA ASP A 140 -6.11 28.18 -14.92
C ASP A 140 -7.58 28.56 -15.22
N GLN A 141 -8.55 27.81 -14.69
CA GLN A 141 -9.98 28.08 -14.91
C GLN A 141 -10.63 28.93 -13.80
N ASP A 142 -9.95 29.09 -12.66
CA ASP A 142 -10.44 29.83 -11.49
C ASP A 142 -9.78 31.23 -11.35
N ALA A 143 -8.95 31.67 -12.28
CA ALA A 143 -8.28 32.96 -12.33
C ALA A 143 -8.94 33.89 -13.38
#